data_3f46862b0415358396b084c836b7800a
#
_entry.id   3f46862b0415358396b084c836b7800a
#
_cell.length_a   1.000
_cell.length_b   1.000
_cell.length_c   1.000
_cell.angle_alpha   90.00
_cell.angle_beta   90.00
_cell.angle_gamma   90.00
#
_symmetry.space_group_name_H-M   'P 1'
#
loop_
_entity.id
_entity.type
_entity.pdbx_description
1 polymer ?
#
loop_
_entity_poly.entity_id
_entity_poly.type
_entity_poly.pdbx_seq_one_letter_code
_entity_poly.pdbx_strand_id
1 'polypeptide(L)'
;MNWTPKLTRDGSFTFFSTAFGESFHSGQGAKSEAFAKFARVTNLVDRSQQPTLRLLDVCYGLGYNSAAAIETIWQSNPHCNIELYALELDNTVAIGATMPALLDNWTLEVQEILKELATTQDVQREYLTAHLLIGDARSTIQELSQRGFQADAIFFDPFSPRKCPELWTVEFFKAVGLCLAPDGILATYSRSASVRSAMLLAGFAIGSIPVGPNAAPGEWSQGTVAAHPGMRQMPMLSEMEYDHLETRAGVAYRDPSLVGTQAEILARYEQDQSLDGLRSTSSWRKKWGL
;
A
#
# COMPACT_ATOMS: atom_id res chain seq x y z
N MET A 1 -22.47 -4.79 -6.70
CA MET A 1 -22.74 -3.70 -5.70
C MET A 1 -22.80 -2.36 -6.41
N ASN A 2 -23.67 -1.43 -5.98
CA ASN A 2 -23.65 -0.06 -6.53
C ASN A 2 -22.71 0.79 -5.68
N TRP A 3 -21.53 1.09 -6.21
CA TRP A 3 -20.57 1.99 -5.58
C TRP A 3 -21.02 3.44 -5.76
N THR A 4 -20.98 4.24 -4.68
CA THR A 4 -21.37 5.66 -4.70
C THR A 4 -20.11 6.52 -4.50
N PRO A 5 -19.78 7.38 -5.47
CA PRO A 5 -18.64 8.30 -5.35
C PRO A 5 -18.85 9.30 -4.22
N LYS A 6 -17.80 9.50 -3.40
CA LYS A 6 -17.73 10.49 -2.34
C LYS A 6 -16.57 11.44 -2.64
N LEU A 7 -16.86 12.73 -2.73
CA LEU A 7 -15.87 13.77 -3.02
C LEU A 7 -14.87 13.90 -1.88
N THR A 8 -13.59 14.05 -2.22
CA THR A 8 -12.49 14.35 -1.29
C THR A 8 -12.03 15.80 -1.46
N ARG A 9 -11.19 16.31 -0.54
CA ARG A 9 -10.81 17.73 -0.51
C ARG A 9 -9.98 18.19 -1.72
N ASP A 10 -9.26 17.29 -2.38
CA ASP A 10 -8.48 17.60 -3.58
C ASP A 10 -9.29 17.55 -4.89
N GLY A 11 -10.60 17.36 -4.80
CA GLY A 11 -11.50 17.26 -5.95
C GLY A 11 -11.59 15.89 -6.58
N SER A 12 -10.82 14.91 -6.09
CA SER A 12 -10.96 13.51 -6.48
C SER A 12 -12.10 12.83 -5.73
N PHE A 13 -12.40 11.58 -6.06
CA PHE A 13 -13.48 10.82 -5.42
C PHE A 13 -12.96 9.53 -4.80
N THR A 14 -13.68 9.06 -3.79
CA THR A 14 -13.44 7.76 -3.16
C THR A 14 -14.76 7.00 -3.01
N PHE A 15 -14.69 5.72 -2.66
CA PHE A 15 -15.84 4.91 -2.26
C PHE A 15 -15.82 4.64 -0.76
N PHE A 16 -16.96 4.24 -0.23
CA PHE A 16 -17.08 3.66 1.10
C PHE A 16 -17.42 2.16 0.97
N SER A 17 -16.60 1.33 1.57
CA SER A 17 -16.84 -0.10 1.65
C SER A 17 -17.71 -0.43 2.86
N THR A 18 -18.90 -0.95 2.64
CA THR A 18 -19.79 -1.44 3.72
C THR A 18 -19.25 -2.73 4.35
N ALA A 19 -18.52 -3.54 3.59
CA ALA A 19 -17.92 -4.78 4.08
C ALA A 19 -16.80 -4.52 5.11
N PHE A 20 -15.95 -3.52 4.85
CA PHE A 20 -14.87 -3.15 5.75
C PHE A 20 -15.23 -2.00 6.71
N GLY A 21 -16.34 -1.29 6.45
CA GLY A 21 -16.78 -0.13 7.26
C GLY A 21 -15.82 1.05 7.19
N GLU A 22 -15.08 1.21 6.08
CA GLU A 22 -14.11 2.27 5.83
C GLU A 22 -14.21 2.82 4.40
N SER A 23 -13.76 4.08 4.20
CA SER A 23 -13.51 4.62 2.86
C SER A 23 -12.19 4.11 2.30
N PHE A 24 -12.11 3.92 0.97
CA PHE A 24 -10.88 3.47 0.31
C PHE A 24 -9.72 4.47 0.49
N HIS A 25 -10.02 5.75 0.53
CA HIS A 25 -9.01 6.81 0.74
C HIS A 25 -9.48 7.78 1.83
N SER A 26 -8.56 8.53 2.40
CA SER A 26 -8.90 9.57 3.36
C SER A 26 -9.68 10.71 2.70
N GLY A 27 -10.43 11.46 3.49
CA GLY A 27 -11.14 12.65 3.00
C GLY A 27 -10.22 13.80 2.60
N GLN A 28 -8.90 13.68 2.74
CA GLN A 28 -7.93 14.72 2.36
C GLN A 28 -7.71 14.79 0.84
N GLY A 29 -7.70 13.63 0.16
CA GLY A 29 -7.55 13.59 -1.27
C GLY A 29 -6.98 12.26 -1.76
N ALA A 30 -7.77 11.49 -2.53
CA ALA A 30 -7.36 10.19 -3.05
C ALA A 30 -6.21 10.31 -4.05
N LYS A 31 -6.33 11.26 -5.00
CA LYS A 31 -5.30 11.50 -6.01
C LYS A 31 -4.00 12.01 -5.39
N SER A 32 -4.09 13.01 -4.51
CA SER A 32 -2.92 13.57 -3.84
C SER A 32 -2.19 12.57 -2.95
N GLU A 33 -2.93 11.65 -2.30
CA GLU A 33 -2.35 10.56 -1.52
C GLU A 33 -1.55 9.59 -2.39
N ALA A 34 -2.09 9.17 -3.54
CA ALA A 34 -1.41 8.29 -4.48
C ALA A 34 -0.06 8.86 -4.95
N PHE A 35 -0.01 10.14 -5.30
CA PHE A 35 1.25 10.79 -5.67
C PHE A 35 2.21 10.95 -4.49
N ALA A 36 1.72 11.41 -3.34
CA ALA A 36 2.59 11.77 -2.21
C ALA A 36 3.13 10.56 -1.45
N LYS A 37 2.28 9.56 -1.22
CA LYS A 37 2.59 8.41 -0.35
C LYS A 37 3.12 7.20 -1.10
N PHE A 38 2.93 7.15 -2.43
CA PHE A 38 3.34 6.00 -3.25
C PHE A 38 4.29 6.41 -4.38
N ALA A 39 3.85 7.13 -5.39
CA ALA A 39 4.68 7.41 -6.57
C ALA A 39 5.98 8.17 -6.23
N ARG A 40 5.90 9.21 -5.38
CA ARG A 40 7.07 10.01 -4.98
C ARG A 40 8.03 9.23 -4.10
N VAL A 41 7.53 8.51 -3.09
CA VAL A 41 8.40 7.87 -2.10
C VAL A 41 9.05 6.59 -2.63
N THR A 42 8.51 6.01 -3.69
CA THR A 42 9.15 4.90 -4.43
C THR A 42 10.10 5.40 -5.53
N ASN A 43 10.28 6.71 -5.63
CA ASN A 43 11.26 7.38 -6.52
C ASN A 43 11.03 7.06 -8.01
N LEU A 44 9.77 7.03 -8.46
CA LEU A 44 9.43 6.63 -9.82
C LEU A 44 10.01 7.57 -10.88
N VAL A 45 10.17 8.88 -10.60
CA VAL A 45 10.75 9.84 -11.54
C VAL A 45 12.17 9.44 -11.94
N ASP A 46 13.05 9.19 -10.96
CA ASP A 46 14.43 8.80 -11.25
C ASP A 46 14.51 7.38 -11.82
N ARG A 47 13.66 6.47 -11.30
CA ARG A 47 13.61 5.08 -11.78
C ARG A 47 13.09 4.96 -13.21
N SER A 48 12.26 5.87 -13.69
CA SER A 48 11.75 5.89 -15.06
C SER A 48 12.85 6.03 -16.13
N GLN A 49 14.06 6.40 -15.73
CA GLN A 49 15.21 6.42 -16.64
C GLN A 49 15.71 5.01 -17.00
N GLN A 50 15.23 3.98 -16.31
CA GLN A 50 15.47 2.57 -16.68
C GLN A 50 14.58 2.17 -17.88
N PRO A 51 15.01 1.19 -18.69
CA PRO A 51 14.22 0.75 -19.86
C PRO A 51 12.86 0.15 -19.47
N THR A 52 12.77 -0.47 -18.31
CA THR A 52 11.56 -1.11 -17.79
C THR A 52 11.44 -0.90 -16.29
N LEU A 53 10.24 -0.58 -15.83
CA LEU A 53 9.87 -0.59 -14.42
C LEU A 53 8.78 -1.62 -14.15
N ARG A 54 9.01 -2.44 -13.12
CA ARG A 54 8.05 -3.43 -12.64
C ARG A 54 7.36 -2.91 -11.40
N LEU A 55 6.04 -2.91 -11.43
CA LEU A 55 5.18 -2.36 -10.37
C LEU A 55 4.27 -3.45 -9.82
N LEU A 56 4.06 -3.44 -8.50
CA LEU A 56 3.06 -4.25 -7.83
C LEU A 56 2.14 -3.35 -7.00
N ASP A 57 0.85 -3.39 -7.29
CA ASP A 57 -0.19 -2.65 -6.55
C ASP A 57 -1.01 -3.64 -5.72
N VAL A 58 -0.76 -3.69 -4.42
CA VAL A 58 -1.46 -4.59 -3.49
C VAL A 58 -2.67 -3.88 -2.91
N CYS A 59 -3.85 -4.40 -3.24
CA CYS A 59 -5.16 -3.77 -3.03
C CYS A 59 -5.38 -2.59 -3.97
N TYR A 60 -5.52 -2.91 -5.26
CA TYR A 60 -5.71 -1.96 -6.36
C TYR A 60 -6.85 -0.96 -6.11
N GLY A 61 -7.97 -1.43 -5.53
CA GLY A 61 -9.10 -0.56 -5.20
C GLY A 61 -9.63 0.21 -6.40
N LEU A 62 -9.55 1.53 -6.33
CA LEU A 62 -10.00 2.44 -7.39
C LEU A 62 -8.93 2.71 -8.47
N GLY A 63 -7.75 2.10 -8.35
CA GLY A 63 -6.66 2.23 -9.31
C GLY A 63 -5.85 3.53 -9.21
N TYR A 64 -6.02 4.31 -8.14
CA TYR A 64 -5.33 5.60 -7.99
C TYR A 64 -3.81 5.47 -7.92
N ASN A 65 -3.30 4.45 -7.22
CA ASN A 65 -1.85 4.24 -7.09
C ASN A 65 -1.23 3.84 -8.43
N SER A 66 -1.87 2.92 -9.15
CA SER A 66 -1.49 2.52 -10.50
C SER A 66 -1.54 3.70 -11.49
N ALA A 67 -2.62 4.49 -11.47
CA ALA A 67 -2.77 5.67 -12.33
C ALA A 67 -1.70 6.72 -12.05
N ALA A 68 -1.45 7.06 -10.78
CA ALA A 68 -0.41 8.01 -10.38
C ALA A 68 0.99 7.53 -10.80
N ALA A 69 1.24 6.23 -10.71
CA ALA A 69 2.51 5.65 -11.14
C ALA A 69 2.70 5.77 -12.66
N ILE A 70 1.72 5.39 -13.46
CA ILE A 70 1.78 5.50 -14.93
C ILE A 70 1.99 6.96 -15.35
N GLU A 71 1.17 7.90 -14.82
CA GLU A 71 1.36 9.33 -15.11
C GLU A 71 2.75 9.83 -14.72
N THR A 72 3.25 9.48 -13.52
CA THR A 72 4.56 9.92 -13.04
C THR A 72 5.69 9.40 -13.93
N ILE A 73 5.65 8.13 -14.31
CA ILE A 73 6.68 7.49 -15.12
C ILE A 73 6.69 8.11 -16.52
N TRP A 74 5.55 8.19 -17.20
CA TRP A 74 5.49 8.67 -18.57
C TRP A 74 5.63 10.17 -18.71
N GLN A 75 5.28 10.96 -17.69
CA GLN A 75 5.64 12.39 -17.65
C GLN A 75 7.15 12.61 -17.59
N SER A 76 7.90 11.69 -16.96
CA SER A 76 9.36 11.76 -16.87
C SER A 76 10.06 11.10 -18.07
N ASN A 77 9.58 9.93 -18.49
CA ASN A 77 10.11 9.18 -19.63
C ASN A 77 8.97 8.44 -20.37
N PRO A 78 8.43 8.99 -21.47
CA PRO A 78 7.33 8.39 -22.22
C PRO A 78 7.63 7.01 -22.82
N HIS A 79 8.90 6.65 -22.93
CA HIS A 79 9.37 5.37 -23.51
C HIS A 79 9.76 4.33 -22.46
N CYS A 80 9.59 4.64 -21.17
CA CYS A 80 9.80 3.65 -20.12
C CYS A 80 8.71 2.58 -20.20
N ASN A 81 9.13 1.33 -20.40
CA ASN A 81 8.19 0.20 -20.39
C ASN A 81 7.73 -0.08 -18.94
N ILE A 82 6.44 -0.24 -18.75
CA ILE A 82 5.83 -0.53 -17.45
C ILE A 82 5.27 -1.95 -17.49
N GLU A 83 5.69 -2.79 -16.55
CA GLU A 83 5.07 -4.08 -16.25
C GLU A 83 4.37 -3.97 -14.90
N LEU A 84 3.03 -3.96 -14.89
CA LEU A 84 2.21 -3.75 -13.70
C LEU A 84 1.41 -5.01 -13.37
N TYR A 85 1.54 -5.48 -12.13
CA TYR A 85 0.60 -6.40 -11.53
C TYR A 85 -0.18 -5.69 -10.43
N ALA A 86 -1.51 -5.81 -10.46
CA ALA A 86 -2.41 -5.24 -9.46
C ALA A 86 -3.23 -6.38 -8.84
N LEU A 87 -3.37 -6.40 -7.51
CA LEU A 87 -4.12 -7.41 -6.78
C LEU A 87 -5.40 -6.80 -6.22
N GLU A 88 -6.54 -7.40 -6.49
CA GLU A 88 -7.84 -6.93 -6.00
C GLU A 88 -8.74 -8.11 -5.61
N LEU A 89 -9.45 -7.98 -4.50
CA LEU A 89 -10.37 -9.02 -4.04
C LEU A 89 -11.69 -9.01 -4.81
N ASP A 90 -12.21 -7.84 -5.13
CA ASP A 90 -13.54 -7.63 -5.70
C ASP A 90 -13.48 -6.77 -6.96
N ASN A 91 -13.55 -7.42 -8.14
CA ASN A 91 -13.53 -6.73 -9.43
C ASN A 91 -14.64 -5.68 -9.59
N THR A 92 -15.72 -5.74 -8.81
CA THR A 92 -16.79 -4.73 -8.88
C THR A 92 -16.29 -3.35 -8.43
N VAL A 93 -15.22 -3.28 -7.62
CA VAL A 93 -14.56 -2.03 -7.20
C VAL A 93 -13.89 -1.38 -8.39
N ALA A 94 -13.03 -2.12 -9.09
CA ALA A 94 -12.33 -1.63 -10.29
C ALA A 94 -13.33 -1.21 -11.38
N ILE A 95 -14.37 -2.00 -11.64
CA ILE A 95 -15.45 -1.64 -12.57
C ILE A 95 -16.18 -0.37 -12.11
N GLY A 96 -16.53 -0.27 -10.82
CA GLY A 96 -17.14 0.92 -10.25
C GLY A 96 -16.28 2.18 -10.41
N ALA A 97 -14.97 2.04 -10.32
CA ALA A 97 -14.01 3.13 -10.48
C ALA A 97 -13.92 3.68 -11.93
N THR A 98 -14.54 3.00 -12.90
CA THR A 98 -14.60 3.53 -14.29
C THR A 98 -15.66 4.62 -14.50
N MET A 99 -16.38 5.02 -13.46
CA MET A 99 -17.32 6.14 -13.53
C MET A 99 -16.62 7.45 -13.93
N PRO A 100 -17.23 8.29 -14.80
CA PRO A 100 -16.61 9.53 -15.27
C PRO A 100 -16.03 10.40 -14.13
N ALA A 101 -16.77 10.59 -13.05
CA ALA A 101 -16.32 11.40 -11.92
C ALA A 101 -14.98 10.94 -11.30
N LEU A 102 -14.64 9.64 -11.33
CA LEU A 102 -13.37 9.13 -10.84
C LEU A 102 -12.26 9.22 -11.90
N LEU A 103 -12.63 9.08 -13.17
CA LEU A 103 -11.68 9.06 -14.28
C LEU A 103 -11.26 10.47 -14.74
N ASP A 104 -12.15 11.46 -14.65
CA ASP A 104 -11.92 12.82 -15.19
C ASP A 104 -10.69 13.53 -14.59
N ASN A 105 -10.16 13.00 -13.48
CA ASN A 105 -8.94 13.50 -12.84
C ASN A 105 -7.64 13.00 -13.51
N TRP A 106 -7.72 12.06 -14.46
CA TRP A 106 -6.57 11.43 -15.10
C TRP A 106 -6.45 11.85 -16.57
N THR A 107 -5.26 11.70 -17.16
CA THR A 107 -5.08 11.87 -18.59
C THR A 107 -5.94 10.88 -19.38
N LEU A 108 -6.35 11.24 -20.60
CA LEU A 108 -7.20 10.38 -21.43
C LEU A 108 -6.61 8.97 -21.61
N GLU A 109 -5.30 8.89 -21.80
CA GLU A 109 -4.59 7.62 -21.95
C GLU A 109 -4.71 6.74 -20.68
N VAL A 110 -4.52 7.34 -19.50
CA VAL A 110 -4.68 6.62 -18.23
C VAL A 110 -6.14 6.23 -17.99
N GLN A 111 -7.11 7.08 -18.36
CA GLN A 111 -8.54 6.72 -18.27
C GLN A 111 -8.87 5.48 -19.10
N GLU A 112 -8.34 5.38 -20.33
CA GLU A 112 -8.54 4.22 -21.20
C GLU A 112 -7.89 2.96 -20.62
N ILE A 113 -6.67 3.08 -20.08
CA ILE A 113 -5.97 1.97 -19.42
C ILE A 113 -6.78 1.47 -18.22
N LEU A 114 -7.24 2.35 -17.33
CA LEU A 114 -8.03 1.96 -16.17
C LEU A 114 -9.35 1.27 -16.55
N LYS A 115 -10.04 1.77 -17.58
CA LYS A 115 -11.28 1.15 -18.12
C LYS A 115 -11.00 -0.25 -18.67
N GLU A 116 -9.98 -0.38 -19.50
CA GLU A 116 -9.60 -1.65 -20.10
C GLU A 116 -9.19 -2.65 -19.02
N LEU A 117 -8.31 -2.25 -18.07
CA LEU A 117 -7.85 -3.10 -16.98
C LEU A 117 -9.00 -3.59 -16.09
N ALA A 118 -9.97 -2.72 -15.77
CA ALA A 118 -11.13 -3.09 -14.97
C ALA A 118 -12.05 -4.09 -15.68
N THR A 119 -12.14 -4.04 -17.02
CA THR A 119 -13.10 -4.86 -17.79
C THR A 119 -12.50 -6.14 -18.33
N THR A 120 -11.24 -6.11 -18.78
CA THR A 120 -10.55 -7.25 -19.38
C THR A 120 -9.55 -7.92 -18.45
N GLN A 121 -9.16 -7.23 -17.36
CA GLN A 121 -8.11 -7.62 -16.41
C GLN A 121 -6.69 -7.66 -17.01
N ASP A 122 -6.56 -7.39 -18.31
CA ASP A 122 -5.30 -7.39 -19.05
C ASP A 122 -5.24 -6.18 -19.97
N VAL A 123 -4.09 -5.48 -19.98
CA VAL A 123 -3.81 -4.38 -20.89
C VAL A 123 -2.45 -4.60 -21.55
N GLN A 124 -2.42 -4.49 -22.87
CA GLN A 124 -1.18 -4.53 -23.65
C GLN A 124 -1.09 -3.29 -24.52
N ARG A 125 -0.10 -2.44 -24.29
CA ARG A 125 0.23 -1.24 -25.05
C ARG A 125 1.71 -1.26 -25.45
N GLU A 126 2.15 -0.32 -26.26
CA GLU A 126 3.54 -0.25 -26.71
C GLU A 126 4.55 -0.22 -25.55
N TYR A 127 4.22 0.55 -24.49
CA TYR A 127 5.08 0.71 -23.29
C TYR A 127 4.40 0.30 -22.00
N LEU A 128 3.35 -0.56 -22.06
CA LEU A 128 2.65 -1.04 -20.88
C LEU A 128 2.15 -2.46 -21.06
N THR A 129 2.49 -3.32 -20.12
CA THR A 129 1.79 -4.56 -19.85
C THR A 129 1.23 -4.50 -18.44
N ALA A 130 -0.09 -4.62 -18.28
CA ALA A 130 -0.73 -4.54 -16.97
C ALA A 130 -1.72 -5.69 -16.76
N HIS A 131 -1.70 -6.27 -15.57
CA HIS A 131 -2.55 -7.38 -15.16
C HIS A 131 -3.26 -7.06 -13.86
N LEU A 132 -4.58 -7.22 -13.81
CA LEU A 132 -5.40 -7.14 -12.61
C LEU A 132 -5.79 -8.55 -12.17
N LEU A 133 -5.13 -9.04 -11.12
CA LEU A 133 -5.36 -10.38 -10.57
C LEU A 133 -6.47 -10.31 -9.52
N ILE A 134 -7.60 -10.96 -9.82
CA ILE A 134 -8.75 -10.99 -8.93
C ILE A 134 -8.68 -12.20 -8.02
N GLY A 135 -8.73 -11.95 -6.70
CA GLY A 135 -8.69 -13.00 -5.67
C GLY A 135 -8.08 -12.53 -4.36
N ASP A 136 -7.97 -13.47 -3.42
CA ASP A 136 -7.28 -13.22 -2.15
C ASP A 136 -5.79 -12.92 -2.41
N ALA A 137 -5.33 -11.74 -2.02
CA ALA A 137 -3.96 -11.30 -2.22
C ALA A 137 -2.92 -12.26 -1.61
N ARG A 138 -3.29 -13.02 -0.56
CA ARG A 138 -2.43 -14.04 0.05
C ARG A 138 -2.14 -15.21 -0.89
N SER A 139 -3.06 -15.50 -1.79
CA SER A 139 -2.90 -16.54 -2.83
C SER A 139 -2.20 -15.96 -4.07
N THR A 140 -2.69 -14.84 -4.58
CA THR A 140 -2.16 -14.24 -5.81
C THR A 140 -0.71 -13.80 -5.69
N ILE A 141 -0.27 -13.32 -4.51
CA ILE A 141 1.15 -12.98 -4.27
C ILE A 141 2.07 -14.20 -4.33
N GLN A 142 1.61 -15.35 -3.87
CA GLN A 142 2.37 -16.60 -3.95
C GLN A 142 2.55 -17.06 -5.41
N GLU A 143 1.51 -16.92 -6.22
CA GLU A 143 1.59 -17.22 -7.66
C GLU A 143 2.58 -16.30 -8.37
N LEU A 144 2.59 -15.00 -8.07
CA LEU A 144 3.56 -14.04 -8.62
C LEU A 144 4.99 -14.39 -8.20
N SER A 145 5.19 -14.73 -6.94
CA SER A 145 6.50 -15.15 -6.42
C SER A 145 6.99 -16.44 -7.12
N GLN A 146 6.11 -17.42 -7.34
CA GLN A 146 6.45 -18.65 -8.05
C GLN A 146 6.82 -18.43 -9.52
N ARG A 147 6.27 -17.37 -10.16
CA ARG A 147 6.66 -16.94 -11.52
C ARG A 147 7.98 -16.16 -11.53
N GLY A 148 8.58 -15.89 -10.37
CA GLY A 148 9.82 -15.12 -10.26
C GLY A 148 9.64 -13.63 -10.51
N PHE A 149 8.41 -13.10 -10.41
CA PHE A 149 8.16 -11.66 -10.55
C PHE A 149 8.78 -10.89 -9.39
N GLN A 150 9.49 -9.81 -9.72
CA GLN A 150 10.11 -8.91 -8.75
C GLN A 150 9.85 -7.46 -9.15
N ALA A 151 9.16 -6.72 -8.27
CA ALA A 151 8.76 -5.34 -8.48
C ALA A 151 9.85 -4.35 -8.03
N ASP A 152 10.11 -3.34 -8.83
CA ASP A 152 10.95 -2.17 -8.47
C ASP A 152 10.24 -1.26 -7.47
N ALA A 153 8.91 -1.20 -7.53
CA ALA A 153 8.07 -0.48 -6.58
C ALA A 153 6.84 -1.32 -6.21
N ILE A 154 6.54 -1.40 -4.90
CA ILE A 154 5.33 -2.02 -4.38
C ILE A 154 4.50 -0.95 -3.68
N PHE A 155 3.25 -0.77 -4.11
CA PHE A 155 2.24 0.04 -3.44
C PHE A 155 1.42 -0.88 -2.55
N PHE A 156 1.47 -0.68 -1.25
CA PHE A 156 0.84 -1.58 -0.29
C PHE A 156 -0.27 -0.81 0.45
N ASP A 157 -1.51 -0.95 -0.03
CA ASP A 157 -2.62 -0.07 0.33
C ASP A 157 -3.91 -0.78 0.79
N PRO A 158 -3.85 -1.82 1.65
CA PRO A 158 -5.04 -2.45 2.19
C PRO A 158 -5.83 -1.53 3.12
N PHE A 159 -7.09 -1.87 3.41
CA PHE A 159 -7.84 -1.26 4.51
C PHE A 159 -7.07 -1.36 5.83
N SER A 160 -7.48 -0.54 6.83
CA SER A 160 -6.73 -0.43 8.09
C SER A 160 -6.49 -1.79 8.76
N PRO A 161 -5.41 -1.93 9.54
CA PRO A 161 -5.00 -3.22 10.09
C PRO A 161 -6.04 -3.94 10.97
N ARG A 162 -6.97 -3.19 11.58
CA ARG A 162 -8.08 -3.78 12.33
C ARG A 162 -9.24 -4.26 11.45
N LYS A 163 -9.31 -3.75 10.21
CA LYS A 163 -10.38 -4.08 9.27
C LYS A 163 -9.97 -5.16 8.27
N CYS A 164 -8.70 -5.25 7.98
CA CYS A 164 -8.12 -6.23 7.07
C CYS A 164 -6.80 -6.78 7.65
N PRO A 165 -6.79 -7.39 8.87
CA PRO A 165 -5.54 -7.82 9.52
C PRO A 165 -4.80 -8.89 8.73
N GLU A 166 -5.47 -9.62 7.86
CA GLU A 166 -4.94 -10.69 7.01
C GLU A 166 -3.75 -10.23 6.18
N LEU A 167 -3.82 -9.00 5.67
CA LEU A 167 -2.79 -8.43 4.80
C LEU A 167 -1.68 -7.68 5.58
N TRP A 168 -1.79 -7.55 6.89
CA TRP A 168 -0.81 -6.86 7.73
C TRP A 168 0.02 -7.80 8.61
N THR A 169 -0.01 -9.09 8.29
CA THR A 169 0.71 -10.13 9.06
C THR A 169 2.18 -10.22 8.65
N VAL A 170 3.01 -10.70 9.58
CA VAL A 170 4.43 -10.99 9.32
C VAL A 170 4.57 -11.92 8.12
N GLU A 171 3.72 -12.93 8.04
CA GLU A 171 3.78 -13.96 7.01
C GLU A 171 3.40 -13.41 5.63
N PHE A 172 2.41 -12.52 5.55
CA PHE A 172 2.06 -11.87 4.30
C PHE A 172 3.17 -10.91 3.82
N PHE A 173 3.76 -10.13 4.74
CA PHE A 173 4.92 -9.31 4.39
C PHE A 173 6.13 -10.13 3.92
N LYS A 174 6.35 -11.33 4.46
CA LYS A 174 7.38 -12.24 3.93
C LYS A 174 7.08 -12.65 2.48
N ALA A 175 5.83 -12.99 2.18
CA ALA A 175 5.43 -13.33 0.82
C ALA A 175 5.58 -12.15 -0.16
N VAL A 176 5.16 -10.94 0.27
CA VAL A 176 5.36 -9.70 -0.49
C VAL A 176 6.84 -9.42 -0.72
N GLY A 177 7.69 -9.66 0.27
CA GLY A 177 9.14 -9.49 0.18
C GLY A 177 9.81 -10.35 -0.91
N LEU A 178 9.26 -11.53 -1.21
CA LEU A 178 9.74 -12.36 -2.32
C LEU A 178 9.46 -11.73 -3.70
N CYS A 179 8.47 -10.85 -3.78
CA CYS A 179 8.12 -10.10 -4.98
C CYS A 179 8.76 -8.71 -5.03
N LEU A 180 9.64 -8.35 -4.09
CA LEU A 180 10.38 -7.08 -4.13
C LEU A 180 11.75 -7.30 -4.76
N ALA A 181 12.09 -6.50 -5.77
CA ALA A 181 13.43 -6.52 -6.37
C ALA A 181 14.51 -6.15 -5.31
N PRO A 182 15.76 -6.59 -5.48
CA PRO A 182 16.81 -6.34 -4.50
C PRO A 182 16.95 -4.86 -4.09
N ASP A 183 16.82 -3.93 -5.05
CA ASP A 183 16.86 -2.48 -4.81
C ASP A 183 15.45 -1.84 -4.83
N GLY A 184 14.39 -2.64 -4.83
CA GLY A 184 12.99 -2.21 -4.83
C GLY A 184 12.59 -1.45 -3.56
N ILE A 185 11.51 -0.70 -3.65
CA ILE A 185 10.92 0.03 -2.52
C ILE A 185 9.45 -0.36 -2.39
N LEU A 186 9.05 -0.77 -1.19
CA LEU A 186 7.66 -0.90 -0.79
C LEU A 186 7.23 0.37 -0.05
N ALA A 187 6.08 0.91 -0.39
CA ALA A 187 5.47 2.04 0.30
C ALA A 187 4.07 1.71 0.80
N THR A 188 3.73 2.20 2.00
CA THR A 188 2.38 2.11 2.56
C THR A 188 2.03 3.38 3.33
N TYR A 189 0.74 3.74 3.35
CA TYR A 189 0.23 4.85 4.16
C TYR A 189 0.31 4.57 5.67
N SER A 190 0.45 3.30 6.06
CA SER A 190 0.36 2.92 7.48
C SER A 190 1.61 3.33 8.26
N ARG A 191 1.38 3.98 9.39
CA ARG A 191 2.38 4.30 10.42
C ARG A 191 2.17 3.52 11.72
N SER A 192 1.32 2.49 11.66
CA SER A 192 1.00 1.65 12.82
C SER A 192 2.25 0.92 13.32
N ALA A 193 2.47 0.92 14.64
CA ALA A 193 3.57 0.18 15.24
C ALA A 193 3.48 -1.32 14.96
N SER A 194 2.28 -1.92 14.97
CA SER A 194 2.07 -3.32 14.63
C SER A 194 2.51 -3.67 13.20
N VAL A 195 2.20 -2.78 12.25
CA VAL A 195 2.60 -2.94 10.83
C VAL A 195 4.12 -2.84 10.67
N ARG A 196 4.73 -1.83 11.26
CA ARG A 196 6.19 -1.64 11.23
C ARG A 196 6.93 -2.81 11.87
N SER A 197 6.44 -3.30 13.02
CA SER A 197 6.99 -4.51 13.66
C SER A 197 6.82 -5.74 12.77
N ALA A 198 5.68 -5.90 12.09
CA ALA A 198 5.47 -7.00 11.16
C ALA A 198 6.46 -6.95 9.98
N MET A 199 6.71 -5.77 9.41
CA MET A 199 7.71 -5.58 8.35
C MET A 199 9.13 -5.91 8.84
N LEU A 200 9.54 -5.44 10.03
CA LEU A 200 10.84 -5.75 10.63
C LEU A 200 11.01 -7.26 10.85
N LEU A 201 9.99 -7.92 11.40
CA LEU A 201 9.97 -9.38 11.63
C LEU A 201 9.93 -10.18 10.31
N ALA A 202 9.41 -9.58 9.25
CA ALA A 202 9.46 -10.15 7.90
C ALA A 202 10.84 -10.01 7.24
N GLY A 203 11.76 -9.22 7.84
CA GLY A 203 13.12 -9.05 7.35
C GLY A 203 13.38 -7.78 6.54
N PHE A 204 12.43 -6.84 6.52
CA PHE A 204 12.64 -5.54 5.85
C PHE A 204 13.45 -4.56 6.72
N ALA A 205 14.23 -3.72 6.09
CA ALA A 205 14.59 -2.42 6.63
C ALA A 205 13.42 -1.44 6.38
N ILE A 206 13.07 -0.62 7.37
CA ILE A 206 11.95 0.31 7.27
C ILE A 206 12.38 1.75 7.49
N GLY A 207 11.59 2.68 6.93
CA GLY A 207 11.75 4.11 7.13
C GLY A 207 10.41 4.83 7.27
N SER A 208 10.44 6.01 7.89
CA SER A 208 9.25 6.85 8.07
C SER A 208 9.09 7.79 6.89
N ILE A 209 7.93 7.84 6.25
CA ILE A 209 7.61 8.84 5.23
C ILE A 209 7.43 10.19 5.95
N PRO A 210 8.29 11.20 5.65
CA PRO A 210 8.19 12.49 6.32
C PRO A 210 6.85 13.18 6.06
N VAL A 211 6.38 13.95 7.03
CA VAL A 211 5.22 14.82 6.86
C VAL A 211 5.52 15.95 5.89
N GLY A 212 4.54 16.30 5.07
CA GLY A 212 4.65 17.44 4.17
C GLY A 212 4.48 18.78 4.90
N PRO A 213 4.73 19.90 4.20
CA PRO A 213 4.63 21.24 4.78
C PRO A 213 3.22 21.61 5.31
N ASN A 214 2.19 20.90 4.82
CA ASN A 214 0.79 21.10 5.20
C ASN A 214 0.28 20.01 6.16
N ALA A 215 1.17 19.38 6.94
CA ALA A 215 0.81 18.33 7.87
C ALA A 215 -0.18 18.86 8.94
N ALA A 216 -1.12 18.02 9.32
CA ALA A 216 -2.03 18.32 10.42
C ALA A 216 -1.27 18.39 11.76
N PRO A 217 -1.72 19.21 12.72
CA PRO A 217 -1.13 19.22 14.06
C PRO A 217 -1.10 17.82 14.66
N GLY A 218 0.07 17.40 15.15
CA GLY A 218 0.27 16.04 15.71
C GLY A 218 0.49 14.93 14.68
N GLU A 219 0.55 15.23 13.40
CA GLU A 219 0.97 14.30 12.38
C GLU A 219 2.51 14.21 12.36
N TRP A 220 3.07 13.02 12.60
CA TRP A 220 4.53 12.81 12.66
C TRP A 220 5.09 11.99 11.51
N SER A 221 4.22 11.36 10.72
CA SER A 221 4.58 10.54 9.57
C SER A 221 3.40 10.39 8.62
N GLN A 222 3.67 10.27 7.33
CA GLN A 222 2.65 10.00 6.30
C GLN A 222 2.55 8.52 5.93
N GLY A 223 3.38 7.66 6.54
CA GLY A 223 3.40 6.24 6.25
C GLY A 223 4.75 5.59 6.51
N THR A 224 4.96 4.46 5.89
CA THR A 224 6.19 3.67 6.03
C THR A 224 6.70 3.26 4.65
N VAL A 225 7.99 3.36 4.45
CA VAL A 225 8.71 2.75 3.32
C VAL A 225 9.52 1.56 3.82
N ALA A 226 9.67 0.54 2.98
CA ALA A 226 10.46 -0.65 3.30
C ALA A 226 11.29 -1.09 2.09
N ALA A 227 12.44 -1.72 2.36
CA ALA A 227 13.32 -2.29 1.36
C ALA A 227 14.09 -3.48 1.95
N HIS A 228 14.81 -4.22 1.11
CA HIS A 228 15.73 -5.21 1.60
C HIS A 228 16.88 -4.57 2.40
N PRO A 229 17.34 -5.17 3.52
CA PRO A 229 18.38 -4.60 4.36
C PRO A 229 19.68 -4.32 3.59
N GLY A 230 20.28 -3.15 3.84
CA GLY A 230 21.58 -2.78 3.26
C GLY A 230 21.55 -2.31 1.80
N MET A 231 20.41 -2.42 1.12
CA MET A 231 20.28 -2.05 -0.31
C MET A 231 20.05 -0.56 -0.53
N ARG A 232 19.44 0.13 0.44
CA ARG A 232 19.13 1.57 0.36
C ARG A 232 19.24 2.25 1.72
N GLN A 233 19.61 3.52 1.70
CA GLN A 233 19.45 4.39 2.86
C GLN A 233 17.99 4.81 2.94
N MET A 234 17.32 4.39 4.03
CA MET A 234 15.93 4.72 4.29
C MET A 234 15.81 5.96 5.19
N PRO A 235 14.76 6.78 5.07
CA PRO A 235 14.48 7.83 6.06
C PRO A 235 14.31 7.20 7.44
N MET A 236 15.14 7.60 8.41
CA MET A 236 15.14 6.97 9.73
C MET A 236 13.81 7.18 10.47
N LEU A 237 13.41 6.20 11.25
CA LEU A 237 12.39 6.39 12.27
C LEU A 237 12.93 7.35 13.35
N SER A 238 12.08 8.21 13.90
CA SER A 238 12.41 9.02 15.07
C SER A 238 12.50 8.16 16.34
N GLU A 239 13.13 8.68 17.40
CA GLU A 239 13.16 8.02 18.71
C GLU A 239 11.75 7.70 19.22
N MET A 240 10.80 8.62 19.01
CA MET A 240 9.40 8.45 19.35
C MET A 240 8.78 7.25 18.63
N GLU A 241 9.07 7.08 17.34
CA GLU A 241 8.57 5.97 16.54
C GLU A 241 9.20 4.64 16.95
N TYR A 242 10.50 4.60 17.23
CA TYR A 242 11.14 3.41 17.81
C TYR A 242 10.56 3.05 19.18
N ASP A 243 10.38 4.01 20.06
CA ASP A 243 9.79 3.82 21.37
C ASP A 243 8.33 3.29 21.29
N HIS A 244 7.60 3.64 20.20
CA HIS A 244 6.26 3.13 19.93
C HIS A 244 6.25 1.63 19.57
N LEU A 245 7.27 1.15 18.87
CA LEU A 245 7.38 -0.27 18.53
C LEU A 245 7.51 -1.18 19.76
N GLU A 246 8.05 -0.64 20.87
CA GLU A 246 8.25 -1.37 22.12
C GLU A 246 7.04 -1.34 23.06
N THR A 247 5.90 -0.84 22.58
CA THR A 247 4.64 -0.85 23.32
C THR A 247 3.75 -2.02 22.87
N ARG A 248 2.62 -2.22 23.58
CA ARG A 248 1.57 -3.17 23.13
C ARG A 248 1.09 -2.91 21.71
N ALA A 249 1.15 -1.64 21.23
CA ALA A 249 0.82 -1.32 19.84
C ALA A 249 1.82 -1.90 18.83
N GLY A 250 3.03 -2.24 19.25
CA GLY A 250 4.07 -2.84 18.41
C GLY A 250 3.95 -4.36 18.25
N VAL A 251 3.00 -5.02 18.91
CA VAL A 251 2.73 -6.44 18.65
C VAL A 251 2.29 -6.61 17.21
N ALA A 252 2.93 -7.52 16.47
CA ALA A 252 2.63 -7.76 15.07
C ALA A 252 1.45 -8.73 14.89
N TYR A 253 0.66 -8.53 13.85
CA TYR A 253 -0.33 -9.52 13.43
C TYR A 253 0.36 -10.78 12.87
N ARG A 254 -0.22 -11.95 13.13
CA ARG A 254 0.32 -13.24 12.72
C ARG A 254 -0.72 -14.12 12.06
N ASP A 255 -0.36 -14.68 10.90
CA ASP A 255 -1.13 -15.70 10.17
C ASP A 255 -0.17 -16.73 9.57
N PRO A 256 0.36 -17.68 10.35
CA PRO A 256 1.38 -18.63 9.89
C PRO A 256 0.99 -19.46 8.67
N SER A 257 -0.30 -19.65 8.43
CA SER A 257 -0.84 -20.45 7.34
C SER A 257 -1.25 -19.63 6.11
N LEU A 258 -1.33 -18.29 6.22
CA LEU A 258 -1.87 -17.36 5.21
C LEU A 258 -3.32 -17.68 4.78
N VAL A 259 -4.09 -18.33 5.63
CA VAL A 259 -5.50 -18.68 5.40
C VAL A 259 -6.40 -18.39 6.62
N GLY A 260 -5.82 -17.78 7.65
CA GLY A 260 -6.55 -17.41 8.87
C GLY A 260 -7.64 -16.40 8.58
N THR A 261 -8.74 -16.49 9.31
CA THR A 261 -9.82 -15.49 9.27
C THR A 261 -9.43 -14.23 10.04
N GLN A 262 -10.09 -13.11 9.72
CA GLN A 262 -9.95 -11.86 10.48
C GLN A 262 -10.10 -12.09 11.99
N ALA A 263 -11.12 -12.85 12.41
CA ALA A 263 -11.40 -13.10 13.81
C ALA A 263 -10.27 -13.88 14.51
N GLU A 264 -9.71 -14.90 13.86
CA GLU A 264 -8.60 -15.69 14.40
C GLU A 264 -7.32 -14.86 14.54
N ILE A 265 -7.01 -14.04 13.54
CA ILE A 265 -5.84 -13.17 13.55
C ILE A 265 -5.97 -12.12 14.65
N LEU A 266 -7.15 -11.49 14.78
CA LEU A 266 -7.40 -10.49 15.84
C LEU A 266 -7.37 -11.13 17.24
N ALA A 267 -7.95 -12.30 17.43
CA ALA A 267 -7.91 -13.01 18.72
C ALA A 267 -6.47 -13.33 19.15
N ARG A 268 -5.64 -13.82 18.21
CA ARG A 268 -4.20 -14.03 18.46
C ARG A 268 -3.48 -12.73 18.80
N TYR A 269 -3.72 -11.68 18.03
CA TYR A 269 -3.12 -10.38 18.29
C TYR A 269 -3.47 -9.83 19.69
N GLU A 270 -4.72 -9.95 20.12
CA GLU A 270 -5.16 -9.55 21.47
C GLU A 270 -4.51 -10.40 22.57
N GLN A 271 -4.38 -11.71 22.35
CA GLN A 271 -3.67 -12.59 23.25
C GLN A 271 -2.20 -12.18 23.38
N ASP A 272 -1.50 -11.95 22.27
CA ASP A 272 -0.09 -11.56 22.27
C ASP A 272 0.11 -10.18 22.94
N GLN A 273 -0.83 -9.24 22.78
CA GLN A 273 -0.82 -7.95 23.47
C GLN A 273 -1.01 -8.04 25.00
N SER A 274 -1.62 -9.14 25.48
CA SER A 274 -1.86 -9.35 26.91
C SER A 274 -0.64 -9.92 27.65
N LEU A 275 0.41 -10.32 26.93
CA LEU A 275 1.64 -10.86 27.54
C LEU A 275 2.31 -9.80 28.43
N ASP A 276 2.83 -10.27 29.58
CA ASP A 276 3.49 -9.41 30.56
C ASP A 276 4.77 -8.76 29.99
N GLY A 277 5.07 -7.56 30.48
CA GLY A 277 6.30 -6.84 30.14
C GLY A 277 6.18 -5.78 29.05
N LEU A 278 5.08 -5.75 28.28
CA LEU A 278 4.88 -4.72 27.26
C LEU A 278 4.35 -3.42 27.87
N ARG A 279 4.99 -2.30 27.53
CA ARG A 279 4.54 -0.98 27.95
C ARG A 279 3.19 -0.60 27.32
N SER A 280 2.36 0.14 28.07
CA SER A 280 1.08 0.60 27.52
C SER A 280 1.30 1.72 26.49
N THR A 281 0.46 1.74 25.46
CA THR A 281 0.43 2.85 24.48
C THR A 281 0.06 4.17 25.13
N SER A 282 -0.74 4.16 26.20
CA SER A 282 -1.10 5.37 26.97
C SER A 282 0.12 5.99 27.66
N SER A 283 1.03 5.18 28.22
CA SER A 283 2.25 5.71 28.83
C SER A 283 3.21 6.29 27.77
N TRP A 284 3.28 5.70 26.58
CA TRP A 284 4.01 6.23 25.46
C TRP A 284 3.46 7.59 25.00
N ARG A 285 2.13 7.69 24.80
CA ARG A 285 1.49 8.97 24.45
C ARG A 285 1.81 10.06 25.47
N LYS A 286 1.70 9.76 26.77
CA LYS A 286 2.03 10.70 27.84
C LYS A 286 3.50 11.14 27.78
N LYS A 287 4.42 10.23 27.52
CA LYS A 287 5.86 10.53 27.41
C LYS A 287 6.15 11.52 26.27
N TRP A 288 5.45 11.39 25.15
CA TRP A 288 5.69 12.17 23.93
C TRP A 288 4.72 13.33 23.69
N GLY A 289 3.80 13.61 24.63
CA GLY A 289 2.88 14.74 24.57
C GLY A 289 1.78 14.60 23.50
N LEU A 290 1.33 13.35 23.23
CA LEU A 290 0.35 13.00 22.20
C LEU A 290 -1.05 12.73 22.78
#